data_b00bfe10e294b49e23212f09a34c02cf
#
_entry.id   b00bfe10e294b49e23212f09a34c02cf
#
_cell.length_a   1.000
_cell.length_b   1.000
_cell.length_c   1.000
_cell.angle_alpha   90.00
_cell.angle_beta   90.00
_cell.angle_gamma   90.00
#
_symmetry.space_group_name_H-M   'P 1'
#
loop_
_entity.id
_entity.type
_entity.pdbx_description
1 polymer ?
#
loop_
_entity_poly.entity_id
_entity_poly.type
_entity_poly.pdbx_seq_one_letter_code
_entity_poly.pdbx_strand_id
1 'polypeptide(L)'
;MICIGAARGFFSLNIMGMAVRMLFLHLIIYLVIYFSIVLIISVTGNMLMGILCLGGMYLYGIVLNLILVAYGQSFWHTFFSEYQYGGFHTLLHSASPGTLILDMVSAYAEGKAGKLLAAVIVLGVVFGVLAWIAYKKRPSESAGKSMVYSWISIVVRFMVVVPGGLAVGWIFYSLTTGKARILWWIFGMILGTVIIHGLSETIYQMSFQGFFTKKLQLVLSLIHISE
;
A
#
# COMPACT_ATOMS: atom_id res chain seq x y z
N MET A 1 17.00 19.06 26.39
CA MET A 1 18.05 18.04 26.65
C MET A 1 19.41 18.40 26.06
N ILE A 2 19.50 18.94 24.85
CA ILE A 2 20.76 19.39 24.20
C ILE A 2 21.51 20.44 25.02
N CYS A 3 20.82 21.45 25.55
CA CYS A 3 21.43 22.52 26.37
C CYS A 3 21.98 22.04 27.72
N ILE A 4 21.37 21.02 28.33
CA ILE A 4 21.83 20.46 29.62
C ILE A 4 23.08 19.58 29.41
N GLY A 5 23.18 18.89 28.25
CA GLY A 5 24.36 18.11 27.89
C GLY A 5 25.58 18.98 27.60
N ALA A 6 25.39 20.12 26.94
CA ALA A 6 26.46 21.10 26.70
C ALA A 6 27.02 21.69 28.00
N ALA A 7 26.12 22.00 28.96
CA ALA A 7 26.53 22.57 30.26
C ALA A 7 27.31 21.57 31.16
N ARG A 8 27.21 20.25 30.88
CA ARG A 8 27.88 19.19 31.68
C ARG A 8 29.07 18.53 30.95
N GLY A 9 29.52 19.07 29.83
CA GLY A 9 30.64 18.49 29.07
C GLY A 9 30.30 17.11 28.42
N PHE A 10 29.04 16.69 28.42
CA PHE A 10 28.56 15.44 27.83
C PHE A 10 28.33 15.48 26.31
N PHE A 11 28.90 16.47 25.61
CA PHE A 11 28.94 16.49 24.16
C PHE A 11 29.98 15.48 23.66
N SER A 12 29.66 14.17 23.80
CA SER A 12 30.50 13.16 23.21
C SER A 12 30.33 13.21 21.68
N LEU A 13 31.43 13.07 20.93
CA LEU A 13 31.44 12.95 19.47
C LEU A 13 30.43 11.89 18.96
N ASN A 14 30.11 10.89 19.80
CA ASN A 14 29.11 9.86 19.53
C ASN A 14 27.68 10.41 19.47
N ILE A 15 27.28 11.36 20.32
CA ILE A 15 25.93 11.95 20.31
C ILE A 15 25.75 12.81 19.04
N MET A 16 26.76 13.58 18.68
CA MET A 16 26.75 14.39 17.45
C MET A 16 26.68 13.48 16.23
N GLY A 17 27.48 12.43 16.15
CA GLY A 17 27.44 11.46 15.05
C GLY A 17 26.08 10.73 14.94
N MET A 18 25.47 10.38 16.08
CA MET A 18 24.13 9.79 16.08
C MET A 18 23.06 10.79 15.60
N ALA A 19 23.12 12.03 16.07
CA ALA A 19 22.17 13.07 15.64
C ALA A 19 22.25 13.34 14.13
N VAL A 20 23.46 13.42 13.58
CA VAL A 20 23.68 13.62 12.11
C VAL A 20 23.12 12.43 11.32
N ARG A 21 23.39 11.19 11.74
CA ARG A 21 22.84 9.99 11.08
C ARG A 21 21.32 9.97 11.09
N MET A 22 20.71 10.31 12.23
CA MET A 22 19.24 10.41 12.35
C MET A 22 18.67 11.48 11.43
N LEU A 23 19.33 12.64 11.32
CA LEU A 23 18.92 13.72 10.43
C LEU A 23 18.95 13.26 8.96
N PHE A 24 20.02 12.60 8.51
CA PHE A 24 20.10 12.05 7.17
C PHE A 24 19.01 11.01 6.89
N LEU A 25 18.73 10.13 7.83
CA LEU A 25 17.67 9.13 7.72
C LEU A 25 16.30 9.79 7.53
N HIS A 26 15.96 10.79 8.36
CA HIS A 26 14.72 11.55 8.23
C HIS A 26 14.64 12.31 6.91
N LEU A 27 15.75 12.85 6.42
CA LEU A 27 15.81 13.52 5.12
C LEU A 27 15.49 12.56 3.97
N ILE A 28 16.05 11.34 4.01
CA ILE A 28 15.78 10.31 2.99
C ILE A 28 14.30 9.93 3.02
N ILE A 29 13.73 9.64 4.18
CA ILE A 29 12.31 9.33 4.34
C ILE A 29 11.45 10.47 3.79
N TYR A 30 11.77 11.71 4.15
CA TYR A 30 11.06 12.89 3.67
C TYR A 30 11.08 12.98 2.14
N LEU A 31 12.23 12.76 1.49
CA LEU A 31 12.35 12.77 0.04
C LEU A 31 11.50 11.69 -0.63
N VAL A 32 11.46 10.48 -0.06
CA VAL A 32 10.61 9.38 -0.59
C VAL A 32 9.14 9.76 -0.51
N ILE A 33 8.69 10.28 0.64
CA ILE A 33 7.31 10.75 0.84
C ILE A 33 7.01 11.89 -0.14
N TYR A 34 7.89 12.86 -0.26
CA TYR A 34 7.72 14.00 -1.16
C TYR A 34 7.56 13.55 -2.62
N PHE A 35 8.46 12.71 -3.13
CA PHE A 35 8.38 12.21 -4.51
C PHE A 35 7.15 11.32 -4.75
N SER A 36 6.72 10.55 -3.77
CA SER A 36 5.48 9.78 -3.87
C SER A 36 4.24 10.67 -3.97
N ILE A 37 4.19 11.76 -3.20
CA ILE A 37 3.11 12.76 -3.27
C ILE A 37 3.11 13.44 -4.65
N VAL A 38 4.27 13.88 -5.12
CA VAL A 38 4.39 14.53 -6.45
C VAL A 38 3.97 13.56 -7.56
N LEU A 39 4.36 12.29 -7.48
CA LEU A 39 3.95 11.26 -8.42
C LEU A 39 2.43 11.11 -8.45
N ILE A 40 1.81 10.96 -7.29
CA ILE A 40 0.36 10.75 -7.20
C ILE A 40 -0.41 11.97 -7.70
N ILE A 41 -0.02 13.19 -7.32
CA ILE A 41 -0.63 14.41 -7.82
C ILE A 41 -0.46 14.55 -9.35
N SER A 42 0.66 14.09 -9.90
CA SER A 42 0.91 14.11 -11.35
C SER A 42 0.02 13.13 -12.12
N VAL A 43 -0.38 12.02 -11.47
CA VAL A 43 -1.19 10.94 -12.07
C VAL A 43 -2.68 11.16 -11.83
N THR A 44 -3.06 11.87 -10.77
CA THR A 44 -4.46 12.18 -10.44
C THR A 44 -4.84 13.59 -10.88
N GLY A 45 -6.08 13.78 -11.30
CA GLY A 45 -6.62 15.10 -11.69
C GLY A 45 -7.47 15.75 -10.60
N ASN A 46 -7.73 15.04 -9.49
CA ASN A 46 -8.57 15.48 -8.39
C ASN A 46 -7.87 15.20 -7.04
N MET A 47 -7.97 16.14 -6.11
CA MET A 47 -7.35 16.06 -4.79
C MET A 47 -7.87 14.85 -3.98
N LEU A 48 -9.19 14.58 -4.02
CA LEU A 48 -9.77 13.43 -3.31
C LEU A 48 -9.15 12.11 -3.78
N MET A 49 -9.05 11.92 -5.10
CA MET A 49 -8.39 10.74 -5.67
C MET A 49 -6.91 10.68 -5.30
N GLY A 50 -6.23 11.82 -5.25
CA GLY A 50 -4.83 11.89 -4.81
C GLY A 50 -4.65 11.38 -3.39
N ILE A 51 -5.48 11.82 -2.44
CA ILE A 51 -5.44 11.37 -1.04
C ILE A 51 -5.74 9.86 -0.94
N LEU A 52 -6.76 9.37 -1.64
CA LEU A 52 -7.12 7.95 -1.64
C LEU A 52 -6.01 7.07 -2.24
N CYS A 53 -5.40 7.49 -3.35
CA CYS A 53 -4.28 6.78 -3.96
C CYS A 53 -3.05 6.77 -3.08
N LEU A 54 -2.75 7.90 -2.41
CA LEU A 54 -1.62 7.99 -1.47
C LEU A 54 -1.83 7.05 -0.28
N GLY A 55 -2.99 7.13 0.37
CA GLY A 55 -3.35 6.25 1.48
C GLY A 55 -3.32 4.78 1.07
N GLY A 56 -3.93 4.45 -0.08
CA GLY A 56 -3.91 3.10 -0.63
C GLY A 56 -2.49 2.59 -0.86
N MET A 57 -1.61 3.37 -1.50
CA MET A 57 -0.23 2.98 -1.77
C MET A 57 0.56 2.69 -0.49
N TYR A 58 0.38 3.50 0.56
CA TYR A 58 1.10 3.33 1.82
C TYR A 58 0.54 2.19 2.69
N LEU A 59 -0.78 1.97 2.67
CA LEU A 59 -1.44 0.93 3.46
C LEU A 59 -1.49 -0.42 2.76
N TYR A 60 -1.24 -0.49 1.44
CA TYR A 60 -1.43 -1.69 0.64
C TYR A 60 -0.67 -2.92 1.16
N GLY A 61 0.60 -2.76 1.53
CA GLY A 61 1.41 -3.84 2.10
C GLY A 61 0.85 -4.36 3.42
N ILE A 62 0.34 -3.48 4.28
CA ILE A 62 -0.29 -3.86 5.56
C ILE A 62 -1.55 -4.67 5.30
N VAL A 63 -2.42 -4.20 4.38
CA VAL A 63 -3.67 -4.88 4.03
C VAL A 63 -3.41 -6.26 3.43
N LEU A 64 -2.48 -6.35 2.48
CA LEU A 64 -2.09 -7.64 1.90
C LEU A 64 -1.55 -8.61 2.94
N ASN A 65 -0.70 -8.14 3.83
CA ASN A 65 -0.15 -8.96 4.90
C ASN A 65 -1.26 -9.48 5.82
N LEU A 66 -2.19 -8.63 6.26
CA LEU A 66 -3.32 -9.05 7.08
C LEU A 66 -4.17 -10.11 6.38
N ILE A 67 -4.46 -9.95 5.09
CA ILE A 67 -5.22 -10.93 4.31
C ILE A 67 -4.47 -12.25 4.24
N LEU A 68 -3.18 -12.25 3.92
CA LEU A 68 -2.38 -13.48 3.85
C LEU A 68 -2.31 -14.21 5.17
N VAL A 69 -2.09 -13.50 6.28
CA VAL A 69 -2.12 -14.09 7.63
C VAL A 69 -3.46 -14.71 7.91
N ALA A 70 -4.55 -13.99 7.63
CA ALA A 70 -5.92 -14.46 7.88
C ALA A 70 -6.24 -15.73 7.08
N TYR A 71 -5.90 -15.75 5.79
CA TYR A 71 -6.09 -16.92 4.92
C TYR A 71 -5.18 -18.08 5.29
N GLY A 72 -3.90 -17.81 5.54
CA GLY A 72 -2.95 -18.82 5.95
C GLY A 72 -3.36 -19.54 7.21
N GLN A 73 -3.77 -18.82 8.24
CA GLN A 73 -4.27 -19.40 9.48
C GLN A 73 -5.59 -20.15 9.29
N SER A 74 -6.44 -19.73 8.34
CA SER A 74 -7.76 -20.33 8.14
C SER A 74 -7.73 -21.60 7.29
N PHE A 75 -6.87 -21.66 6.25
CA PHE A 75 -6.86 -22.73 5.26
C PHE A 75 -5.62 -23.63 5.29
N TRP A 76 -4.47 -23.14 5.78
CA TRP A 76 -3.20 -23.86 5.79
C TRP A 76 -2.60 -24.00 7.20
N HIS A 77 -3.42 -24.34 8.18
CA HIS A 77 -3.03 -24.42 9.59
C HIS A 77 -1.77 -25.25 9.85
N THR A 78 -1.57 -26.33 9.09
CA THR A 78 -0.46 -27.28 9.28
C THR A 78 0.87 -26.74 8.75
N PHE A 79 0.83 -25.89 7.71
CA PHE A 79 2.03 -25.34 7.05
C PHE A 79 2.33 -23.91 7.44
N PHE A 80 1.42 -23.29 8.16
CA PHE A 80 1.45 -21.88 8.47
C PHE A 80 2.02 -21.69 9.88
N SER A 81 3.34 -21.78 10.02
CA SER A 81 4.03 -21.39 11.23
C SER A 81 4.58 -19.97 11.09
N GLU A 82 4.53 -19.21 12.18
CA GLU A 82 5.01 -17.82 12.25
C GLU A 82 6.44 -17.61 11.72
N TYR A 83 7.25 -18.67 11.73
CA TYR A 83 8.65 -18.69 11.29
C TYR A 83 8.85 -18.99 9.79
N GLN A 84 7.86 -19.50 9.07
CA GLN A 84 7.99 -19.86 7.64
C GLN A 84 7.70 -18.70 6.67
N TYR A 85 7.42 -17.53 7.17
CA TYR A 85 7.17 -16.31 6.39
C TYR A 85 8.39 -15.76 5.62
N GLY A 86 9.55 -16.39 5.71
CA GLY A 86 10.85 -15.79 5.39
C GLY A 86 11.03 -15.15 4.01
N GLY A 87 10.45 -15.67 2.94
CA GLY A 87 10.70 -15.14 1.60
C GLY A 87 9.53 -14.34 1.03
N PHE A 88 8.34 -14.93 1.00
CA PHE A 88 7.16 -14.33 0.36
C PHE A 88 6.56 -13.20 1.19
N HIS A 89 6.55 -13.37 2.51
CA HIS A 89 6.13 -12.32 3.46
C HIS A 89 7.01 -11.08 3.32
N THR A 90 8.33 -11.26 3.25
CA THR A 90 9.27 -10.14 3.09
C THR A 90 9.04 -9.40 1.78
N LEU A 91 8.78 -10.12 0.68
CA LEU A 91 8.46 -9.50 -0.61
C LEU A 91 7.16 -8.69 -0.58
N LEU A 92 6.10 -9.26 0.01
CA LEU A 92 4.82 -8.55 0.10
C LEU A 92 4.85 -7.41 1.11
N HIS A 93 5.55 -7.59 2.23
CA HIS A 93 5.75 -6.54 3.22
C HIS A 93 6.54 -5.37 2.61
N SER A 94 7.54 -5.66 1.78
CA SER A 94 8.31 -4.65 1.04
C SER A 94 7.58 -4.09 -0.19
N ALA A 95 6.37 -4.59 -0.52
CA ALA A 95 5.61 -4.15 -1.69
C ALA A 95 5.00 -2.76 -1.55
N SER A 96 4.93 -2.20 -0.33
CA SER A 96 4.46 -0.83 -0.12
C SER A 96 5.54 0.06 0.48
N PRO A 97 5.57 1.34 0.09
CA PRO A 97 6.51 2.30 0.67
C PRO A 97 6.35 2.44 2.18
N GLY A 98 5.11 2.32 2.69
CA GLY A 98 4.80 2.46 4.11
C GLY A 98 5.47 1.37 4.94
N THR A 99 5.29 0.11 4.59
CA THR A 99 5.91 -1.03 5.29
C THR A 99 7.42 -1.02 5.16
N LEU A 100 7.96 -0.72 3.96
CA LEU A 100 9.40 -0.62 3.74
C LEU A 100 10.07 0.44 4.63
N ILE A 101 9.43 1.61 4.80
CA ILE A 101 9.92 2.66 5.70
C ILE A 101 9.86 2.21 7.16
N LEU A 102 8.79 1.56 7.59
CA LEU A 102 8.65 1.03 8.95
C LEU A 102 9.73 -0.01 9.27
N ASP A 103 9.98 -0.94 8.34
CA ASP A 103 11.02 -1.96 8.47
C ASP A 103 12.43 -1.34 8.52
N MET A 104 12.66 -0.31 7.71
CA MET A 104 13.93 0.42 7.74
C MET A 104 14.15 1.10 9.10
N VAL A 105 13.13 1.74 9.66
CA VAL A 105 13.23 2.41 10.97
C VAL A 105 13.49 1.39 12.07
N SER A 106 12.81 0.25 12.08
CA SER A 106 13.04 -0.82 13.07
C SER A 106 14.43 -1.44 12.94
N ALA A 107 14.87 -1.76 11.71
CA ALA A 107 16.20 -2.29 11.43
C ALA A 107 17.33 -1.29 11.76
N TYR A 108 17.06 0.01 11.66
CA TYR A 108 18.00 1.04 12.06
C TYR A 108 18.24 1.01 13.58
N ALA A 109 17.18 0.81 14.37
CA ALA A 109 17.30 0.66 15.81
C ALA A 109 18.17 -0.57 16.22
N GLU A 110 18.13 -1.64 15.38
CA GLU A 110 18.93 -2.87 15.56
C GLU A 110 20.36 -2.78 14.96
N GLY A 111 20.72 -1.69 14.31
CA GLY A 111 22.02 -1.54 13.63
C GLY A 111 22.16 -2.31 12.32
N LYS A 112 21.07 -2.84 11.75
CA LYS A 112 21.05 -3.70 10.53
C LYS A 112 20.44 -3.01 9.28
N ALA A 113 20.30 -1.70 9.29
CA ALA A 113 19.53 -0.94 8.28
C ALA A 113 20.15 -0.85 6.88
N GLY A 114 21.39 -1.27 6.66
CA GLY A 114 22.12 -0.97 5.41
C GLY A 114 21.41 -1.38 4.13
N LYS A 115 20.87 -2.61 4.04
CA LYS A 115 20.15 -3.11 2.87
C LYS A 115 18.80 -2.40 2.67
N LEU A 116 18.06 -2.18 3.76
CA LEU A 116 16.76 -1.52 3.72
C LEU A 116 16.90 -0.04 3.39
N LEU A 117 17.93 0.62 3.90
CA LEU A 117 18.25 2.00 3.54
C LEU A 117 18.53 2.13 2.04
N ALA A 118 19.32 1.21 1.47
CA ALA A 118 19.55 1.19 0.03
C ALA A 118 18.25 0.99 -0.77
N ALA A 119 17.38 0.08 -0.32
CA ALA A 119 16.06 -0.16 -0.95
C ALA A 119 15.18 1.10 -0.91
N VAL A 120 15.14 1.81 0.22
CA VAL A 120 14.37 3.06 0.38
C VAL A 120 14.92 4.17 -0.52
N ILE A 121 16.24 4.28 -0.66
CA ILE A 121 16.87 5.25 -1.59
C ILE A 121 16.51 4.92 -3.03
N VAL A 122 16.62 3.65 -3.45
CA VAL A 122 16.24 3.21 -4.79
C VAL A 122 14.77 3.51 -5.06
N LEU A 123 13.88 3.22 -4.11
CA LEU A 123 12.46 3.53 -4.21
C LEU A 123 12.22 5.04 -4.39
N GLY A 124 12.90 5.87 -3.63
CA GLY A 124 12.84 7.33 -3.76
C GLY A 124 13.27 7.84 -5.14
N VAL A 125 14.37 7.29 -5.68
CA VAL A 125 14.83 7.60 -7.03
C VAL A 125 13.81 7.17 -8.08
N VAL A 126 13.24 5.96 -7.95
CA VAL A 126 12.18 5.45 -8.86
C VAL A 126 10.96 6.38 -8.83
N PHE A 127 10.48 6.76 -7.65
CA PHE A 127 9.36 7.69 -7.53
C PHE A 127 9.67 9.05 -8.11
N GLY A 128 10.89 9.58 -7.90
CA GLY A 128 11.34 10.84 -8.48
C GLY A 128 11.34 10.82 -10.01
N VAL A 129 11.89 9.75 -10.60
CA VAL A 129 11.93 9.57 -12.07
C VAL A 129 10.52 9.43 -12.63
N LEU A 130 9.67 8.58 -12.01
CA LEU A 130 8.29 8.41 -12.45
C LEU A 130 7.48 9.69 -12.29
N ALA A 131 7.66 10.43 -11.21
CA ALA A 131 7.01 11.73 -10.99
C ALA A 131 7.40 12.74 -12.08
N TRP A 132 8.69 12.80 -12.42
CA TRP A 132 9.20 13.67 -13.49
C TRP A 132 8.61 13.30 -14.85
N ILE A 133 8.57 11.99 -15.20
CA ILE A 133 7.97 11.51 -16.46
C ILE A 133 6.47 11.81 -16.49
N ALA A 134 5.75 11.51 -15.41
CA ALA A 134 4.33 11.76 -15.32
C ALA A 134 4.00 13.25 -15.42
N TYR A 135 4.76 14.09 -14.74
CA TYR A 135 4.60 15.55 -14.82
C TYR A 135 4.84 16.07 -16.25
N LYS A 136 5.92 15.63 -16.92
CA LYS A 136 6.26 16.08 -18.28
C LYS A 136 5.23 15.65 -19.33
N LYS A 137 4.60 14.48 -19.15
CA LYS A 137 3.58 13.93 -20.06
C LYS A 137 2.14 14.30 -19.68
N ARG A 138 1.94 15.09 -18.62
CA ARG A 138 0.59 15.44 -18.14
C ARG A 138 -0.12 16.33 -19.15
N PRO A 139 -1.32 15.92 -19.65
CA PRO A 139 -2.14 16.79 -20.48
C PRO A 139 -2.68 17.99 -19.68
N SER A 140 -2.69 19.18 -20.28
CA SER A 140 -3.21 20.41 -19.65
C SER A 140 -4.69 20.30 -19.24
N GLU A 141 -5.49 19.48 -19.95
CA GLU A 141 -6.92 19.28 -19.75
C GLU A 141 -7.25 18.19 -18.70
N SER A 142 -6.28 17.79 -17.87
CA SER A 142 -6.47 16.71 -16.89
C SER A 142 -7.08 17.17 -15.56
N ALA A 143 -7.25 18.48 -15.36
CA ALA A 143 -7.87 19.04 -14.16
C ALA A 143 -9.33 18.59 -14.03
N GLY A 144 -9.72 18.07 -12.86
CA GLY A 144 -11.09 17.61 -12.59
C GLY A 144 -11.36 16.15 -13.00
N LYS A 145 -10.50 15.49 -13.77
CA LYS A 145 -10.61 14.04 -14.02
C LYS A 145 -10.17 13.25 -12.78
N SER A 146 -10.79 12.10 -12.53
CA SER A 146 -10.36 11.24 -11.41
C SER A 146 -8.91 10.77 -11.58
N MET A 147 -8.55 10.30 -12.79
CA MET A 147 -7.21 9.89 -13.18
C MET A 147 -6.80 10.53 -14.50
N VAL A 148 -5.53 10.95 -14.58
CA VAL A 148 -4.96 11.54 -15.79
C VAL A 148 -4.79 10.47 -16.88
N TYR A 149 -4.40 9.26 -16.50
CA TYR A 149 -4.14 8.14 -17.40
C TYR A 149 -5.15 7.02 -17.15
N SER A 150 -5.94 6.68 -18.16
CA SER A 150 -7.01 5.66 -18.06
C SER A 150 -6.51 4.26 -17.71
N TRP A 151 -5.32 3.85 -18.19
CA TRP A 151 -4.75 2.55 -17.87
C TRP A 151 -4.38 2.40 -16.38
N ILE A 152 -3.95 3.49 -15.71
CA ILE A 152 -3.65 3.48 -14.28
C ILE A 152 -4.92 3.25 -13.47
N SER A 153 -6.07 3.77 -13.92
CA SER A 153 -7.33 3.54 -13.24
C SER A 153 -7.72 2.05 -13.18
N ILE A 154 -7.36 1.28 -14.20
CA ILE A 154 -7.61 -0.17 -14.23
C ILE A 154 -6.74 -0.86 -13.18
N VAL A 155 -5.44 -0.55 -13.15
CA VAL A 155 -4.49 -1.14 -12.18
C VAL A 155 -4.92 -0.82 -10.74
N VAL A 156 -5.22 0.44 -10.45
CA VAL A 156 -5.65 0.85 -9.09
C VAL A 156 -6.95 0.18 -8.68
N ARG A 157 -7.90 -0.02 -9.61
CA ARG A 157 -9.12 -0.78 -9.32
C ARG A 157 -8.82 -2.21 -8.91
N PHE A 158 -8.01 -2.94 -9.69
CA PHE A 158 -7.64 -4.30 -9.34
C PHE A 158 -6.94 -4.36 -7.97
N MET A 159 -6.04 -3.43 -7.70
CA MET A 159 -5.35 -3.34 -6.41
C MET A 159 -6.31 -3.11 -5.23
N VAL A 160 -7.47 -2.52 -5.42
CA VAL A 160 -8.47 -2.29 -4.36
C VAL A 160 -9.52 -3.40 -4.32
N VAL A 161 -10.04 -3.81 -5.49
CA VAL A 161 -11.16 -4.75 -5.59
C VAL A 161 -10.76 -6.16 -5.15
N VAL A 162 -9.59 -6.64 -5.58
CA VAL A 162 -9.14 -8.01 -5.25
C VAL A 162 -8.92 -8.18 -3.75
N PRO A 163 -8.06 -7.39 -3.08
CA PRO A 163 -7.88 -7.53 -1.64
C PRO A 163 -9.17 -7.28 -0.85
N GLY A 164 -9.98 -6.34 -1.31
CA GLY A 164 -11.23 -6.03 -0.65
C GLY A 164 -12.26 -7.17 -0.75
N GLY A 165 -12.38 -7.82 -1.91
CA GLY A 165 -13.21 -9.01 -2.08
C GLY A 165 -12.76 -10.17 -1.19
N LEU A 166 -11.44 -10.40 -1.14
CA LEU A 166 -10.84 -11.39 -0.26
C LEU A 166 -11.12 -11.07 1.22
N ALA A 167 -10.96 -9.81 1.66
CA ALA A 167 -11.22 -9.41 3.04
C ALA A 167 -12.67 -9.67 3.44
N VAL A 168 -13.63 -9.31 2.59
CA VAL A 168 -15.06 -9.58 2.85
C VAL A 168 -15.34 -11.09 2.87
N GLY A 169 -14.75 -11.85 1.94
CA GLY A 169 -14.85 -13.32 1.94
C GLY A 169 -14.36 -13.93 3.26
N TRP A 170 -13.20 -13.48 3.75
CA TRP A 170 -12.66 -13.94 5.02
C TRP A 170 -13.57 -13.57 6.21
N ILE A 171 -14.18 -12.38 6.22
CA ILE A 171 -15.14 -11.98 7.24
C ILE A 171 -16.33 -12.97 7.27
N PHE A 172 -16.93 -13.27 6.12
CA PHE A 172 -18.04 -14.24 6.05
C PHE A 172 -17.60 -15.64 6.49
N TYR A 173 -16.39 -16.06 6.13
CA TYR A 173 -15.80 -17.31 6.58
C TYR A 173 -15.64 -17.36 8.10
N SER A 174 -15.20 -16.30 8.72
CA SER A 174 -14.94 -16.23 10.18
C SER A 174 -16.23 -16.13 11.01
N LEU A 175 -17.27 -15.52 10.46
CA LEU A 175 -18.58 -15.40 11.12
C LEU A 175 -19.40 -16.70 11.05
N THR A 176 -19.05 -17.62 10.16
CA THR A 176 -19.84 -18.84 9.92
C THR A 176 -19.14 -20.06 10.50
N THR A 177 -19.92 -20.97 11.12
CA THR A 177 -19.45 -22.24 11.65
C THR A 177 -20.11 -23.42 10.91
N GLY A 178 -19.43 -24.58 10.86
CA GLY A 178 -19.99 -25.82 10.30
C GLY A 178 -19.71 -26.03 8.80
N LYS A 179 -20.44 -26.95 8.17
CA LYS A 179 -20.18 -27.43 6.81
C LYS A 179 -20.42 -26.37 5.71
N ALA A 180 -21.23 -25.37 5.98
CA ALA A 180 -21.53 -24.29 5.00
C ALA A 180 -20.48 -23.19 4.94
N ARG A 181 -19.40 -23.28 5.73
CA ARG A 181 -18.37 -22.24 5.89
C ARG A 181 -17.74 -21.82 4.56
N ILE A 182 -17.45 -22.78 3.69
CA ILE A 182 -16.86 -22.54 2.36
C ILE A 182 -17.86 -21.82 1.44
N LEU A 183 -19.14 -22.20 1.49
CA LEU A 183 -20.18 -21.53 0.68
C LEU A 183 -20.33 -20.06 1.07
N TRP A 184 -20.33 -19.75 2.38
CA TRP A 184 -20.39 -18.40 2.88
C TRP A 184 -19.13 -17.59 2.53
N TRP A 185 -17.98 -18.24 2.52
CA TRP A 185 -16.73 -17.62 2.05
C TRP A 185 -16.83 -17.20 0.59
N ILE A 186 -17.25 -18.08 -0.31
CA ILE A 186 -17.44 -17.78 -1.75
C ILE A 186 -18.48 -16.68 -1.92
N PHE A 187 -19.61 -16.78 -1.22
CA PHE A 187 -20.65 -15.74 -1.26
C PHE A 187 -20.11 -14.38 -0.81
N GLY A 188 -19.36 -14.34 0.28
CA GLY A 188 -18.72 -13.12 0.77
C GLY A 188 -17.72 -12.51 -0.21
N MET A 189 -16.91 -13.35 -0.89
CA MET A 189 -15.98 -12.87 -1.93
C MET A 189 -16.73 -12.24 -3.11
N ILE A 190 -17.77 -12.90 -3.62
CA ILE A 190 -18.57 -12.37 -4.73
C ILE A 190 -19.23 -11.06 -4.31
N LEU A 191 -19.92 -11.05 -3.17
CA LEU A 191 -20.60 -9.87 -2.64
C LEU A 191 -19.62 -8.70 -2.41
N GLY A 192 -18.49 -8.97 -1.76
CA GLY A 192 -17.44 -7.99 -1.49
C GLY A 192 -16.86 -7.41 -2.79
N THR A 193 -16.56 -8.27 -3.77
CA THR A 193 -16.06 -7.83 -5.08
C THR A 193 -17.05 -6.91 -5.78
N VAL A 194 -18.33 -7.26 -5.79
CA VAL A 194 -19.40 -6.43 -6.42
C VAL A 194 -19.51 -5.07 -5.72
N ILE A 195 -19.58 -5.06 -4.39
CA ILE A 195 -19.72 -3.83 -3.61
C ILE A 195 -18.49 -2.93 -3.80
N ILE A 196 -17.28 -3.47 -3.65
CA ILE A 196 -16.07 -2.67 -3.72
C ILE A 196 -15.79 -2.19 -5.14
N HIS A 197 -16.11 -3.02 -6.16
CA HIS A 197 -16.05 -2.58 -7.56
C HIS A 197 -17.04 -1.41 -7.80
N GLY A 198 -18.27 -1.53 -7.35
CA GLY A 198 -19.28 -0.47 -7.49
C GLY A 198 -18.89 0.81 -6.76
N LEU A 199 -18.35 0.71 -5.54
CA LEU A 199 -17.83 1.84 -4.79
C LEU A 199 -16.67 2.51 -5.51
N SER A 200 -15.71 1.73 -6.01
CA SER A 200 -14.57 2.28 -6.79
C SER A 200 -15.05 3.00 -8.04
N GLU A 201 -16.02 2.44 -8.78
CA GLU A 201 -16.55 3.09 -9.98
C GLU A 201 -17.31 4.38 -9.65
N THR A 202 -18.07 4.39 -8.55
CA THR A 202 -18.74 5.61 -8.05
C THR A 202 -17.72 6.71 -7.72
N ILE A 203 -16.61 6.36 -7.09
CA ILE A 203 -15.53 7.31 -6.77
C ILE A 203 -14.86 7.80 -8.06
N TYR A 204 -14.58 6.91 -9.04
CA TYR A 204 -13.95 7.28 -10.30
C TYR A 204 -14.81 8.18 -11.17
N GLN A 205 -16.12 7.95 -11.21
CA GLN A 205 -17.05 8.76 -12.00
C GLN A 205 -17.62 9.94 -11.25
N MET A 206 -17.34 10.04 -9.93
CA MET A 206 -17.94 11.05 -9.03
C MET A 206 -19.47 11.09 -9.14
N SER A 207 -20.10 9.97 -9.48
CA SER A 207 -21.54 9.83 -9.66
C SER A 207 -22.00 8.45 -9.26
N PHE A 208 -23.15 8.34 -8.59
CA PHE A 208 -23.75 7.05 -8.21
C PHE A 208 -24.21 6.21 -9.42
N GLN A 209 -24.42 6.84 -10.59
CA GLN A 209 -24.74 6.12 -11.83
C GLN A 209 -23.57 5.23 -12.31
N GLY A 210 -22.35 5.52 -11.87
CA GLY A 210 -21.16 4.73 -12.17
C GLY A 210 -21.16 3.31 -11.59
N PHE A 211 -22.01 3.00 -10.59
CA PHE A 211 -22.00 1.72 -9.87
C PHE A 211 -22.12 0.49 -10.80
N PHE A 212 -22.89 0.60 -11.87
CA PHE A 212 -23.15 -0.49 -12.81
C PHE A 212 -22.41 -0.36 -14.16
N THR A 213 -21.54 0.63 -14.32
CA THR A 213 -20.74 0.75 -15.54
C THR A 213 -19.55 -0.23 -15.49
N LYS A 214 -19.11 -0.68 -16.66
CA LYS A 214 -17.94 -1.59 -16.82
C LYS A 214 -18.09 -2.99 -16.21
N LYS A 215 -19.22 -3.63 -16.49
CA LYS A 215 -19.54 -5.02 -16.11
C LYS A 215 -18.43 -6.04 -16.45
N LEU A 216 -17.72 -5.86 -17.57
CA LEU A 216 -16.60 -6.72 -17.96
C LEU A 216 -15.42 -6.72 -16.96
N GLN A 217 -15.10 -5.58 -16.38
CA GLN A 217 -14.01 -5.49 -15.37
C GLN A 217 -14.41 -6.16 -14.05
N LEU A 218 -15.71 -6.11 -13.71
CA LEU A 218 -16.24 -6.83 -12.55
C LEU A 218 -16.11 -8.34 -12.75
N VAL A 219 -16.46 -8.87 -13.93
CA VAL A 219 -16.32 -10.29 -14.26
C VAL A 219 -14.87 -10.73 -14.20
N LEU A 220 -13.94 -9.94 -14.76
CA LEU A 220 -12.50 -10.21 -14.69
C LEU A 220 -11.99 -10.26 -13.25
N SER A 221 -12.44 -9.35 -12.40
CA SER A 221 -12.06 -9.35 -10.97
C SER A 221 -12.57 -10.59 -10.24
N LEU A 222 -13.78 -11.04 -10.54
CA LEU A 222 -14.37 -12.28 -10.00
C LEU A 222 -13.61 -13.53 -10.43
N ILE A 223 -13.24 -13.62 -11.72
CA ILE A 223 -12.48 -14.76 -12.25
C ILE A 223 -11.11 -14.84 -11.55
N HIS A 224 -10.42 -13.72 -11.40
CA HIS A 224 -9.10 -13.68 -10.77
C HIS A 224 -9.11 -14.06 -9.28
N ILE A 225 -10.23 -13.89 -8.59
CA ILE A 225 -10.40 -14.31 -7.19
C ILE A 225 -10.72 -15.83 -7.10
N SER A 226 -11.30 -16.42 -8.15
CA SER A 226 -11.72 -17.83 -8.17
C SER A 226 -10.63 -18.81 -8.61
N GLU A 227 -9.52 -18.34 -9.19
CA GLU A 227 -8.31 -19.12 -9.48
C GLU A 227 -7.34 -19.14 -8.30
#